data_634ef1d6e9d52dc3cfcea8764309e3d5
#
_entry.id   634ef1d6e9d52dc3cfcea8764309e3d5
#
_cell.length_a   1.000
_cell.length_b   1.000
_cell.length_c   1.000
_cell.angle_alpha   90.00
_cell.angle_beta   90.00
_cell.angle_gamma   90.00
#
_symmetry.space_group_name_H-M   'P 1'
#
loop_
_entity.id
_entity.type
_entity.pdbx_description
1 polymer ?
#
loop_
_entity_poly.entity_id
_entity_poly.type
_entity_poly.pdbx_seq_one_letter_code
_entity_poly.pdbx_strand_id
1 'polypeptide(L)'
;MTSEQQNPLAVDKISSLILRFSVPSIIAMLVSAVYNIADQLFIGNAVGTLGNAATNIAFPLAMMCTGLGLLFGIGGAASFNLHMGAGKKEKAPYFVGNAITMLLTVGILLFAITELFLNPLLVGFGSPADVLPLARQYVRVTAIGFPFLILTIGSGHLIRADGSPKMAMFVNISGAVINIVLDAVFVLGFHWGMYGAAAATVIGQIISAIIAVCYLLHYRTVTLRSKHFRPDVSHLAHICSLGMASAINQVAMMIVQITMNNLLKHYGAQSVYGESIPIACSGIVMKVNQLYFSVIIGLSQGSQPIQSFNYGAKQYNRVKESYRLAITAGAIVSIVSFLLFQIFPRQILSLFGSGSKEYFDFGVNYFRIFLLFTWLNFMQPISSTFFSSIGKAYKGTFLSLTRQILFLLPLLLLFPRFWGIKGILYASPVADVLSFAVGLAMVIHEFQLIRKLEVSEQNTTTF
;
A
#
# COMPACT_ATOMS: atom_id res chain seq x y z
N MET A 1 -3.35 19.27 40.66
CA MET A 1 -4.17 18.87 39.53
C MET A 1 -3.32 19.07 38.27
N THR A 2 -2.58 18.06 37.87
CA THR A 2 -1.81 18.06 36.63
C THR A 2 -2.81 17.99 35.49
N SER A 3 -2.82 19.02 34.62
CA SER A 3 -3.62 19.04 33.40
C SER A 3 -3.34 17.76 32.60
N GLU A 4 -4.27 16.80 32.58
CA GLU A 4 -4.22 15.73 31.60
C GLU A 4 -4.16 16.40 30.22
N GLN A 5 -3.01 16.34 29.59
CA GLN A 5 -2.87 16.85 28.22
C GLN A 5 -3.89 16.08 27.36
N GLN A 6 -4.95 16.78 26.98
CA GLN A 6 -5.96 16.20 26.08
C GLN A 6 -5.28 15.77 24.79
N ASN A 7 -5.57 14.54 24.35
CA ASN A 7 -4.97 14.00 23.13
C ASN A 7 -5.26 14.94 21.92
N PRO A 8 -4.24 15.41 21.20
CA PRO A 8 -4.42 16.31 20.05
C PRO A 8 -5.46 15.81 19.03
N LEU A 9 -5.61 14.49 18.86
CA LEU A 9 -6.61 13.88 17.98
C LEU A 9 -8.05 14.22 18.40
N ALA A 10 -8.29 14.51 19.69
CA ALA A 10 -9.59 14.87 20.22
C ALA A 10 -9.95 16.36 20.05
N VAL A 11 -8.96 17.26 20.12
CA VAL A 11 -9.20 18.70 20.29
C VAL A 11 -8.73 19.57 19.13
N ASP A 12 -7.65 19.19 18.43
CA ASP A 12 -7.11 19.98 17.32
C ASP A 12 -8.11 20.05 16.15
N LYS A 13 -8.04 21.13 15.35
CA LYS A 13 -8.85 21.27 14.13
C LYS A 13 -8.56 20.12 13.16
N ILE A 14 -9.62 19.52 12.61
CA ILE A 14 -9.50 18.35 11.72
C ILE A 14 -8.66 18.66 10.48
N SER A 15 -8.80 19.84 9.88
CA SER A 15 -7.98 20.25 8.73
C SER A 15 -6.48 20.30 9.06
N SER A 16 -6.11 20.79 10.23
CA SER A 16 -4.72 20.81 10.71
C SER A 16 -4.19 19.38 10.95
N LEU A 17 -5.02 18.51 11.55
CA LEU A 17 -4.67 17.11 11.77
C LEU A 17 -4.47 16.37 10.44
N ILE A 18 -5.38 16.54 9.46
CA ILE A 18 -5.23 15.92 8.15
C ILE A 18 -3.91 16.33 7.50
N LEU A 19 -3.58 17.63 7.49
CA LEU A 19 -2.29 18.08 6.94
C LEU A 19 -1.10 17.51 7.72
N ARG A 20 -1.14 17.54 9.04
CA ARG A 20 -0.06 17.06 9.92
C ARG A 20 0.23 15.57 9.73
N PHE A 21 -0.79 14.74 9.46
CA PHE A 21 -0.65 13.30 9.33
C PHE A 21 -0.52 12.85 7.88
N SER A 22 -1.26 13.48 6.94
CA SER A 22 -1.26 13.04 5.54
C SER A 22 -0.02 13.50 4.79
N VAL A 23 0.46 14.74 4.99
CA VAL A 23 1.65 15.22 4.26
C VAL A 23 2.88 14.35 4.51
N PRO A 24 3.27 14.02 5.75
CA PRO A 24 4.38 13.08 5.97
C PRO A 24 4.13 11.69 5.38
N SER A 25 2.88 11.19 5.43
CA SER A 25 2.52 9.89 4.87
C SER A 25 2.63 9.88 3.34
N ILE A 26 2.18 10.94 2.67
CA ILE A 26 2.31 11.12 1.21
C ILE A 26 3.79 11.17 0.81
N ILE A 27 4.60 11.96 1.51
CA ILE A 27 6.04 12.06 1.24
C ILE A 27 6.70 10.68 1.39
N ALA A 28 6.39 9.95 2.46
CA ALA A 28 6.93 8.60 2.67
C ALA A 28 6.56 7.64 1.53
N MET A 29 5.30 7.67 1.06
CA MET A 29 4.84 6.82 -0.04
C MET A 29 5.47 7.20 -1.38
N LEU A 30 5.60 8.50 -1.68
CA LEU A 30 6.26 8.98 -2.88
C LEU A 30 7.74 8.61 -2.89
N VAL A 31 8.45 8.79 -1.79
CA VAL A 31 9.87 8.38 -1.67
C VAL A 31 10.01 6.87 -1.87
N SER A 32 9.10 6.07 -1.30
CA SER A 32 9.10 4.61 -1.53
C SER A 32 8.87 4.25 -3.00
N ALA A 33 7.98 4.96 -3.71
CA ALA A 33 7.75 4.71 -5.14
C ALA A 33 8.97 5.09 -5.99
N VAL A 34 9.58 6.24 -5.70
CA VAL A 34 10.77 6.71 -6.40
C VAL A 34 11.96 5.77 -6.17
N TYR A 35 12.17 5.34 -4.93
CA TYR A 35 13.23 4.39 -4.60
C TYR A 35 13.07 3.06 -5.35
N ASN A 36 11.86 2.50 -5.42
CA ASN A 36 11.60 1.28 -6.18
C ASN A 36 11.93 1.43 -7.69
N ILE A 37 11.67 2.61 -8.25
CA ILE A 37 12.03 2.91 -9.64
C ILE A 37 13.55 3.01 -9.79
N ALA A 38 14.23 3.67 -8.85
CA ALA A 38 15.69 3.83 -8.86
C ALA A 38 16.42 2.48 -8.74
N ASP A 39 16.00 1.61 -7.80
CA ASP A 39 16.56 0.27 -7.63
C ASP A 39 16.48 -0.56 -8.92
N GLN A 40 15.33 -0.55 -9.61
CA GLN A 40 15.18 -1.22 -10.90
C GLN A 40 16.08 -0.63 -11.99
N LEU A 41 16.35 0.69 -11.97
CA LEU A 41 17.29 1.32 -12.91
C LEU A 41 18.73 0.90 -12.64
N PHE A 42 19.15 0.82 -11.37
CA PHE A 42 20.49 0.34 -11.00
C PHE A 42 20.70 -1.11 -11.46
N ILE A 43 19.75 -2.00 -11.16
CA ILE A 43 19.80 -3.41 -11.56
C ILE A 43 19.79 -3.55 -13.09
N GLY A 44 18.93 -2.81 -13.78
CA GLY A 44 18.83 -2.84 -15.24
C GLY A 44 20.11 -2.40 -15.93
N ASN A 45 20.80 -1.39 -15.40
CA ASN A 45 22.07 -0.89 -15.96
C ASN A 45 23.25 -1.82 -15.65
N ALA A 46 23.27 -2.46 -14.49
CA ALA A 46 24.44 -3.27 -14.06
C ALA A 46 24.33 -4.75 -14.44
N VAL A 47 23.14 -5.32 -14.45
CA VAL A 47 22.90 -6.76 -14.70
C VAL A 47 22.12 -6.98 -15.98
N GLY A 48 21.49 -5.93 -16.52
CA GLY A 48 20.70 -6.00 -17.73
C GLY A 48 19.30 -6.56 -17.55
N THR A 49 18.71 -7.01 -18.65
CA THR A 49 17.32 -7.49 -18.70
C THR A 49 17.06 -8.72 -17.83
N LEU A 50 18.04 -9.62 -17.68
CA LEU A 50 17.94 -10.79 -16.82
C LEU A 50 17.86 -10.44 -15.33
N GLY A 51 18.55 -9.35 -14.90
CA GLY A 51 18.45 -8.82 -13.54
C GLY A 51 17.05 -8.30 -13.24
N ASN A 52 16.48 -7.52 -14.15
CA ASN A 52 15.10 -7.04 -14.01
C ASN A 52 14.08 -8.19 -14.05
N ALA A 53 14.31 -9.24 -14.84
CA ALA A 53 13.48 -10.43 -14.82
C ALA A 53 13.55 -11.15 -13.46
N ALA A 54 14.74 -11.25 -12.87
CA ALA A 54 14.93 -11.87 -11.56
C ALA A 54 14.18 -11.12 -10.44
N THR A 55 14.19 -9.78 -10.44
CA THR A 55 13.41 -8.99 -9.47
C THR A 55 11.91 -9.14 -9.66
N ASN A 56 11.45 -9.27 -10.91
CA ASN A 56 10.03 -9.54 -11.20
C ASN A 56 9.58 -10.91 -10.68
N ILE A 57 10.44 -11.94 -10.75
CA ILE A 57 10.17 -13.26 -10.16
C ILE A 57 10.14 -13.18 -8.61
N ALA A 58 10.92 -12.31 -8.00
CA ALA A 58 10.91 -12.08 -6.55
C ALA A 58 9.72 -11.23 -6.06
N PHE A 59 9.07 -10.49 -6.94
CA PHE A 59 8.01 -9.53 -6.61
C PHE A 59 6.85 -10.10 -5.77
N PRO A 60 6.33 -11.33 -5.99
CA PRO A 60 5.29 -11.91 -5.13
C PRO A 60 5.68 -11.99 -3.66
N LEU A 61 6.96 -12.29 -3.35
CA LEU A 61 7.44 -12.31 -1.96
C LEU A 61 7.42 -10.93 -1.32
N ALA A 62 7.82 -9.89 -2.06
CA ALA A 62 7.74 -8.50 -1.59
C ALA A 62 6.28 -8.07 -1.34
N MET A 63 5.34 -8.51 -2.19
CA MET A 63 3.90 -8.27 -1.99
C MET A 63 3.36 -8.98 -0.75
N MET A 64 3.82 -10.21 -0.47
CA MET A 64 3.47 -10.93 0.75
C MET A 64 3.98 -10.21 2.00
N CYS A 65 5.24 -9.75 1.99
CA CYS A 65 5.80 -8.93 3.08
C CYS A 65 4.95 -7.67 3.32
N THR A 66 4.61 -6.97 2.25
CA THR A 66 3.77 -5.76 2.33
C THR A 66 2.39 -6.09 2.90
N GLY A 67 1.74 -7.13 2.40
CA GLY A 67 0.43 -7.58 2.88
C GLY A 67 0.43 -7.92 4.36
N LEU A 68 1.42 -8.68 4.85
CA LEU A 68 1.56 -9.03 6.26
C LEU A 68 1.88 -7.80 7.14
N GLY A 69 2.75 -6.90 6.66
CA GLY A 69 3.04 -5.65 7.34
C GLY A 69 1.79 -4.77 7.51
N LEU A 70 0.97 -4.67 6.46
CA LEU A 70 -0.29 -3.93 6.50
C LEU A 70 -1.35 -4.62 7.38
N LEU A 71 -1.44 -5.96 7.34
CA LEU A 71 -2.37 -6.73 8.15
C LEU A 71 -2.23 -6.39 9.64
N PHE A 72 -1.05 -6.55 10.18
CA PHE A 72 -0.80 -6.34 11.60
C PHE A 72 -0.56 -4.86 11.93
N GLY A 73 0.01 -4.08 11.02
CA GLY A 73 0.26 -2.66 11.22
C GLY A 73 -1.02 -1.82 11.25
N ILE A 74 -1.86 -1.93 10.21
CA ILE A 74 -3.14 -1.20 10.13
C ILE A 74 -4.10 -1.71 11.19
N GLY A 75 -4.22 -3.04 11.34
CA GLY A 75 -5.11 -3.65 12.32
C GLY A 75 -4.74 -3.28 13.76
N GLY A 76 -3.46 -3.33 14.10
CA GLY A 76 -2.95 -2.92 15.41
C GLY A 76 -3.17 -1.43 15.70
N ALA A 77 -2.86 -0.56 14.73
CA ALA A 77 -3.03 0.88 14.84
C ALA A 77 -4.50 1.29 14.99
N ALA A 78 -5.39 0.71 14.18
CA ALA A 78 -6.82 0.99 14.26
C ALA A 78 -7.42 0.50 15.59
N SER A 79 -7.08 -0.72 16.02
CA SER A 79 -7.51 -1.28 17.31
C SER A 79 -7.04 -0.43 18.48
N PHE A 80 -5.76 -0.01 18.46
CA PHE A 80 -5.19 0.87 19.47
C PHE A 80 -5.96 2.19 19.57
N ASN A 81 -6.14 2.89 18.45
CA ASN A 81 -6.80 4.20 18.44
C ASN A 81 -8.28 4.13 18.80
N LEU A 82 -9.01 3.08 18.37
CA LEU A 82 -10.40 2.84 18.78
C LEU A 82 -10.52 2.70 20.31
N HIS A 83 -9.60 1.93 20.94
CA HIS A 83 -9.60 1.75 22.39
C HIS A 83 -9.17 2.99 23.15
N MET A 84 -8.17 3.71 22.62
CA MET A 84 -7.74 5.00 23.19
C MET A 84 -8.88 6.03 23.15
N GLY A 85 -9.57 6.15 22.03
CA GLY A 85 -10.72 7.04 21.86
C GLY A 85 -11.89 6.65 22.78
N ALA A 86 -12.14 5.36 22.98
CA ALA A 86 -13.15 4.84 23.89
C ALA A 86 -12.78 4.95 25.39
N GLY A 87 -11.66 5.58 25.73
CA GLY A 87 -11.17 5.72 27.12
C GLY A 87 -10.61 4.43 27.74
N LYS A 88 -10.49 3.33 26.98
CA LYS A 88 -9.99 2.03 27.45
C LYS A 88 -8.45 1.96 27.39
N LYS A 89 -7.78 2.93 28.01
CA LYS A 89 -6.31 3.11 27.98
C LYS A 89 -5.52 1.88 28.43
N GLU A 90 -6.07 1.07 29.35
CA GLU A 90 -5.41 -0.14 29.85
C GLU A 90 -5.34 -1.28 28.84
N LYS A 91 -6.34 -1.37 27.93
CA LYS A 91 -6.40 -2.42 26.91
C LYS A 91 -5.63 -2.06 25.62
N ALA A 92 -5.51 -0.78 25.32
CA ALA A 92 -4.87 -0.29 24.10
C ALA A 92 -3.43 -0.80 23.89
N PRO A 93 -2.52 -0.85 24.92
CA PRO A 93 -1.15 -1.32 24.74
C PRO A 93 -1.03 -2.78 24.29
N TYR A 94 -2.02 -3.63 24.59
CA TYR A 94 -2.01 -5.03 24.16
C TYR A 94 -2.12 -5.17 22.63
N PHE A 95 -2.86 -4.29 21.96
CA PHE A 95 -2.95 -4.31 20.50
C PHE A 95 -1.63 -3.90 19.83
N VAL A 96 -0.91 -2.94 20.40
CA VAL A 96 0.42 -2.55 19.91
C VAL A 96 1.42 -3.68 20.12
N GLY A 97 1.51 -4.22 21.35
CA GLY A 97 2.46 -5.29 21.68
C GLY A 97 2.20 -6.56 20.86
N ASN A 98 0.94 -6.99 20.76
CA ASN A 98 0.57 -8.14 19.94
C ASN A 98 0.86 -7.93 18.45
N ALA A 99 0.61 -6.72 17.90
CA ALA A 99 0.94 -6.39 16.52
C ALA A 99 2.45 -6.49 16.27
N ILE A 100 3.29 -5.92 17.14
CA ILE A 100 4.76 -6.00 17.03
C ILE A 100 5.24 -7.46 17.07
N THR A 101 4.71 -8.25 18.00
CA THR A 101 5.07 -9.67 18.12
C THR A 101 4.73 -10.42 16.84
N MET A 102 3.54 -10.18 16.27
CA MET A 102 3.14 -10.84 15.03
C MET A 102 3.94 -10.38 13.82
N LEU A 103 4.26 -9.09 13.70
CA LEU A 103 5.13 -8.57 12.63
C LEU A 103 6.49 -9.28 12.61
N LEU A 104 7.11 -9.48 13.77
CA LEU A 104 8.36 -10.22 13.88
C LEU A 104 8.18 -11.71 13.59
N THR A 105 7.17 -12.35 14.20
CA THR A 105 6.92 -13.78 14.07
C THR A 105 6.66 -14.16 12.61
N VAL A 106 5.73 -13.47 11.94
CA VAL A 106 5.41 -13.78 10.53
C VAL A 106 6.57 -13.45 9.59
N GLY A 107 7.37 -12.42 9.93
CA GLY A 107 8.57 -12.09 9.18
C GLY A 107 9.63 -13.20 9.24
N ILE A 108 9.89 -13.73 10.43
CA ILE A 108 10.81 -14.85 10.63
C ILE A 108 10.26 -16.11 9.97
N LEU A 109 8.95 -16.38 10.08
CA LEU A 109 8.32 -17.53 9.42
C LEU A 109 8.42 -17.45 7.91
N LEU A 110 8.14 -16.28 7.32
CA LEU A 110 8.24 -16.08 5.88
C LEU A 110 9.69 -16.23 5.40
N PHE A 111 10.66 -15.71 6.14
CA PHE A 111 12.08 -15.93 5.88
C PHE A 111 12.41 -17.41 5.88
N ALA A 112 12.05 -18.16 6.93
CA ALA A 112 12.33 -19.59 7.05
C ALA A 112 11.66 -20.40 5.94
N ILE A 113 10.39 -20.14 5.62
CA ILE A 113 9.68 -20.80 4.51
C ILE A 113 10.36 -20.51 3.17
N THR A 114 10.77 -19.25 2.95
CA THR A 114 11.44 -18.87 1.70
C THR A 114 12.79 -19.56 1.55
N GLU A 115 13.61 -19.65 2.58
CA GLU A 115 14.90 -20.35 2.53
C GLU A 115 14.75 -21.87 2.34
N LEU A 116 13.78 -22.49 3.05
CA LEU A 116 13.53 -23.93 2.94
C LEU A 116 12.99 -24.34 1.56
N PHE A 117 12.13 -23.51 0.98
CA PHE A 117 11.45 -23.80 -0.28
C PHE A 117 11.86 -22.88 -1.43
N LEU A 118 13.07 -22.29 -1.38
CA LEU A 118 13.54 -21.27 -2.33
C LEU A 118 13.35 -21.67 -3.79
N ASN A 119 13.86 -22.84 -4.19
CA ASN A 119 13.74 -23.32 -5.58
C ASN A 119 12.30 -23.63 -6.00
N PRO A 120 11.52 -24.43 -5.24
CA PRO A 120 10.11 -24.66 -5.56
C PRO A 120 9.30 -23.37 -5.69
N LEU A 121 9.54 -22.36 -4.84
CA LEU A 121 8.85 -21.09 -4.90
C LEU A 121 9.18 -20.31 -6.17
N LEU A 122 10.47 -20.19 -6.51
CA LEU A 122 10.89 -19.45 -7.71
C LEU A 122 10.41 -20.12 -9.01
N VAL A 123 10.46 -21.45 -9.07
CA VAL A 123 9.91 -22.21 -10.21
C VAL A 123 8.38 -22.06 -10.25
N GLY A 124 7.70 -22.12 -9.10
CA GLY A 124 6.26 -21.90 -8.99
C GLY A 124 5.83 -20.49 -9.40
N PHE A 125 6.68 -19.47 -9.22
CA PHE A 125 6.45 -18.10 -9.71
C PHE A 125 6.77 -17.95 -11.20
N GLY A 126 7.14 -19.02 -11.90
CA GLY A 126 7.38 -19.03 -13.35
C GLY A 126 8.78 -18.60 -13.78
N SER A 127 9.80 -18.80 -12.91
CA SER A 127 11.19 -18.44 -13.26
C SER A 127 11.69 -19.29 -14.46
N PRO A 128 12.11 -18.65 -15.57
CA PRO A 128 12.84 -19.34 -16.63
C PRO A 128 14.19 -19.89 -16.14
N ALA A 129 14.73 -20.90 -16.83
CA ALA A 129 15.97 -21.57 -16.42
C ALA A 129 17.20 -20.66 -16.41
N ASP A 130 17.26 -19.68 -17.32
CA ASP A 130 18.33 -18.67 -17.45
C ASP A 130 18.23 -17.57 -16.38
N VAL A 131 17.03 -17.27 -15.86
CA VAL A 131 16.77 -16.27 -14.82
C VAL A 131 16.92 -16.85 -13.42
N LEU A 132 16.65 -18.17 -13.24
CA LEU A 132 16.61 -18.83 -11.95
C LEU A 132 17.87 -18.64 -11.08
N PRO A 133 19.12 -18.70 -11.61
CA PRO A 133 20.32 -18.46 -10.80
C PRO A 133 20.36 -17.06 -10.19
N LEU A 134 20.01 -16.03 -10.98
CA LEU A 134 19.98 -14.63 -10.53
C LEU A 134 18.84 -14.39 -9.54
N ALA A 135 17.66 -14.93 -9.81
CA ALA A 135 16.52 -14.86 -8.90
C ALA A 135 16.82 -15.52 -7.55
N ARG A 136 17.50 -16.68 -7.57
CA ARG A 136 17.97 -17.38 -6.37
C ARG A 136 18.95 -16.54 -5.57
N GLN A 137 19.95 -15.96 -6.23
CA GLN A 137 20.94 -15.10 -5.59
C GLN A 137 20.28 -13.88 -4.94
N TYR A 138 19.36 -13.23 -5.63
CA TYR A 138 18.65 -12.06 -5.15
C TYR A 138 17.73 -12.40 -3.97
N VAL A 139 16.87 -13.41 -4.11
CA VAL A 139 15.89 -13.76 -3.07
C VAL A 139 16.56 -14.30 -1.81
N ARG A 140 17.62 -15.10 -1.92
CA ARG A 140 18.36 -15.61 -0.77
C ARG A 140 18.89 -14.49 0.13
N VAL A 141 19.36 -13.39 -0.45
CA VAL A 141 19.82 -12.24 0.31
C VAL A 141 18.64 -11.42 0.81
N THR A 142 17.67 -11.09 -0.05
CA THR A 142 16.54 -10.24 0.32
C THR A 142 15.62 -10.91 1.36
N ALA A 143 15.55 -12.25 1.40
CA ALA A 143 14.78 -12.98 2.41
C ALA A 143 15.25 -12.67 3.84
N ILE A 144 16.55 -12.45 4.05
CA ILE A 144 17.09 -12.01 5.35
C ILE A 144 16.45 -10.69 5.79
N GLY A 145 16.08 -9.84 4.83
CA GLY A 145 15.42 -8.56 5.06
C GLY A 145 13.93 -8.65 5.41
N PHE A 146 13.24 -9.78 5.16
CA PHE A 146 11.78 -9.88 5.34
C PHE A 146 11.28 -9.54 6.75
N PRO A 147 11.90 -10.03 7.84
CA PRO A 147 11.47 -9.64 9.19
C PRO A 147 11.55 -8.13 9.42
N PHE A 148 12.62 -7.51 8.90
CA PHE A 148 12.85 -6.08 9.04
C PHE A 148 11.90 -5.26 8.16
N LEU A 149 11.63 -5.69 6.94
CA LEU A 149 10.67 -5.06 6.02
C LEU A 149 9.25 -5.08 6.59
N ILE A 150 8.78 -6.25 7.02
CA ILE A 150 7.45 -6.42 7.60
C ILE A 150 7.29 -5.57 8.86
N LEU A 151 8.32 -5.59 9.73
CA LEU A 151 8.35 -4.77 10.93
C LEU A 151 8.32 -3.27 10.60
N THR A 152 9.11 -2.81 9.65
CA THR A 152 9.16 -1.39 9.24
C THR A 152 7.82 -0.91 8.71
N ILE A 153 7.17 -1.68 7.81
CA ILE A 153 5.86 -1.36 7.25
C ILE A 153 4.81 -1.26 8.37
N GLY A 154 4.72 -2.28 9.22
CA GLY A 154 3.75 -2.32 10.31
C GLY A 154 3.98 -1.23 11.35
N SER A 155 5.25 -1.02 11.74
CA SER A 155 5.63 0.01 12.70
C SER A 155 5.28 1.42 12.23
N GLY A 156 5.36 1.70 10.92
CA GLY A 156 4.96 2.99 10.38
C GLY A 156 3.49 3.34 10.71
N HIS A 157 2.59 2.36 10.73
CA HIS A 157 1.20 2.56 11.15
C HIS A 157 1.07 2.75 12.66
N LEU A 158 1.78 1.96 13.47
CA LEU A 158 1.77 2.07 14.92
C LEU A 158 2.36 3.42 15.39
N ILE A 159 3.43 3.89 14.77
CA ILE A 159 4.07 5.19 15.06
C ILE A 159 3.12 6.36 14.72
N ARG A 160 2.38 6.26 13.60
CA ARG A 160 1.35 7.24 13.26
C ARG A 160 0.20 7.22 14.27
N ALA A 161 -0.21 6.05 14.72
CA ALA A 161 -1.24 5.89 15.75
C ALA A 161 -0.84 6.53 17.08
N ASP A 162 0.45 6.53 17.42
CA ASP A 162 1.03 7.21 18.58
C ASP A 162 1.17 8.75 18.41
N GLY A 163 0.62 9.31 17.31
CA GLY A 163 0.65 10.75 17.06
C GLY A 163 1.95 11.29 16.48
N SER A 164 2.82 10.45 15.94
CA SER A 164 4.14 10.82 15.44
C SER A 164 4.33 10.54 13.92
N PRO A 165 3.52 11.14 13.03
CA PRO A 165 3.59 10.88 11.58
C PRO A 165 4.93 11.30 10.96
N LYS A 166 5.58 12.34 11.47
CA LYS A 166 6.91 12.77 11.00
C LYS A 166 7.97 11.70 11.27
N MET A 167 7.85 10.99 12.41
CA MET A 167 8.78 9.92 12.73
C MET A 167 8.56 8.68 11.84
N ALA A 168 7.30 8.34 11.56
CA ALA A 168 6.98 7.29 10.59
C ALA A 168 7.53 7.61 9.18
N MET A 169 7.44 8.87 8.76
CA MET A 169 8.07 9.35 7.52
C MET A 169 9.60 9.20 7.56
N PHE A 170 10.24 9.62 8.64
CA PHE A 170 11.69 9.55 8.80
C PHE A 170 12.20 8.10 8.71
N VAL A 171 11.52 7.15 9.37
CA VAL A 171 11.84 5.71 9.27
C VAL A 171 11.86 5.24 7.81
N ASN A 172 10.83 5.58 7.03
CA ASN A 172 10.75 5.16 5.62
C ASN A 172 11.80 5.85 4.75
N ILE A 173 11.98 7.16 4.90
CA ILE A 173 12.95 7.93 4.11
C ILE A 173 14.38 7.47 4.38
N SER A 174 14.74 7.22 5.64
CA SER A 174 16.07 6.76 6.01
C SER A 174 16.46 5.47 5.29
N GLY A 175 15.55 4.48 5.25
CA GLY A 175 15.79 3.24 4.52
C GLY A 175 15.94 3.44 3.02
N ALA A 176 15.07 4.25 2.43
CA ALA A 176 15.10 4.54 1.00
C ALA A 176 16.39 5.26 0.58
N VAL A 177 16.81 6.28 1.33
CA VAL A 177 18.05 7.03 1.05
C VAL A 177 19.27 6.14 1.18
N ILE A 178 19.34 5.35 2.27
CA ILE A 178 20.45 4.42 2.49
C ILE A 178 20.52 3.38 1.39
N ASN A 179 19.37 2.81 1.00
CA ASN A 179 19.33 1.86 -0.11
C ASN A 179 19.87 2.47 -1.41
N ILE A 180 19.38 3.65 -1.84
CA ILE A 180 19.84 4.34 -3.08
C ILE A 180 21.34 4.60 -3.03
N VAL A 181 21.87 5.07 -1.90
CA VAL A 181 23.31 5.32 -1.73
C VAL A 181 24.12 4.03 -1.83
N LEU A 182 23.65 2.97 -1.15
CA LEU A 182 24.34 1.68 -1.16
C LEU A 182 24.22 0.96 -2.52
N ASP A 183 23.11 1.12 -3.24
CA ASP A 183 22.97 0.64 -4.61
C ASP A 183 24.04 1.28 -5.52
N ALA A 184 24.21 2.60 -5.44
CA ALA A 184 25.27 3.27 -6.20
C ALA A 184 26.67 2.74 -5.84
N VAL A 185 26.94 2.49 -4.56
CA VAL A 185 28.26 1.99 -4.10
C VAL A 185 28.46 0.53 -4.47
N PHE A 186 27.50 -0.35 -4.18
CA PHE A 186 27.68 -1.79 -4.33
C PHE A 186 27.48 -2.25 -5.78
N VAL A 187 26.50 -1.68 -6.48
CA VAL A 187 26.17 -2.08 -7.85
C VAL A 187 27.08 -1.41 -8.87
N LEU A 188 27.26 -0.08 -8.78
CA LEU A 188 28.09 0.68 -9.73
C LEU A 188 29.55 0.76 -9.31
N GLY A 189 29.85 0.95 -8.02
CA GLY A 189 31.21 1.09 -7.50
C GLY A 189 31.93 -0.24 -7.40
N PHE A 190 31.36 -1.21 -6.68
CA PHE A 190 32.00 -2.52 -6.45
C PHE A 190 31.63 -3.56 -7.49
N HIS A 191 30.67 -3.29 -8.39
CA HIS A 191 30.20 -4.21 -9.44
C HIS A 191 29.69 -5.55 -8.89
N TRP A 192 29.03 -5.56 -7.70
CA TRP A 192 28.50 -6.77 -7.09
C TRP A 192 27.20 -7.27 -7.75
N GLY A 193 26.69 -6.59 -8.78
CA GLY A 193 25.50 -7.00 -9.52
C GLY A 193 24.28 -7.24 -8.65
N MET A 194 23.58 -8.37 -8.83
CA MET A 194 22.37 -8.72 -8.09
C MET A 194 22.61 -8.84 -6.59
N TYR A 195 23.76 -9.35 -6.17
CA TYR A 195 24.11 -9.46 -4.76
C TYR A 195 24.22 -8.07 -4.10
N GLY A 196 24.83 -7.11 -4.81
CA GLY A 196 24.97 -5.72 -4.34
C GLY A 196 23.63 -5.05 -4.12
N ALA A 197 22.73 -5.14 -5.09
CA ALA A 197 21.37 -4.59 -4.98
C ALA A 197 20.56 -5.23 -3.83
N ALA A 198 20.62 -6.55 -3.70
CA ALA A 198 19.96 -7.26 -2.60
C ALA A 198 20.52 -6.86 -1.23
N ALA A 199 21.85 -6.76 -1.10
CA ALA A 199 22.51 -6.34 0.14
C ALA A 199 22.17 -4.89 0.52
N ALA A 200 22.17 -3.96 -0.43
CA ALA A 200 21.76 -2.58 -0.21
C ALA A 200 20.32 -2.47 0.31
N THR A 201 19.41 -3.23 -0.31
CA THR A 201 18.01 -3.31 0.11
C THR A 201 17.89 -3.82 1.56
N VAL A 202 18.56 -4.91 1.91
CA VAL A 202 18.51 -5.49 3.26
C VAL A 202 19.08 -4.53 4.31
N ILE A 203 20.21 -3.90 4.03
CA ILE A 203 20.82 -2.93 4.96
C ILE A 203 19.87 -1.74 5.19
N GLY A 204 19.25 -1.20 4.13
CA GLY A 204 18.24 -0.15 4.25
C GLY A 204 17.06 -0.56 5.13
N GLN A 205 16.55 -1.79 4.97
CA GLN A 205 15.47 -2.35 5.77
C GLN A 205 15.88 -2.53 7.25
N ILE A 206 17.08 -3.05 7.52
CA ILE A 206 17.60 -3.23 8.87
C ILE A 206 17.70 -1.88 9.59
N ILE A 207 18.25 -0.86 8.95
CA ILE A 207 18.42 0.47 9.57
C ILE A 207 17.04 1.10 9.84
N SER A 208 16.10 1.02 8.89
CA SER A 208 14.72 1.45 9.11
C SER A 208 14.07 0.73 10.29
N ALA A 209 14.24 -0.58 10.37
CA ALA A 209 13.68 -1.38 11.46
C ALA A 209 14.30 -1.01 12.81
N ILE A 210 15.62 -0.77 12.89
CA ILE A 210 16.30 -0.31 14.13
C ILE A 210 15.70 1.03 14.57
N ILE A 211 15.56 2.01 13.66
CA ILE A 211 14.97 3.32 13.99
C ILE A 211 13.53 3.15 14.47
N ALA A 212 12.75 2.29 13.81
CA ALA A 212 11.36 2.00 14.20
C ALA A 212 11.29 1.36 15.60
N VAL A 213 12.14 0.36 15.90
CA VAL A 213 12.20 -0.31 17.21
C VAL A 213 12.61 0.68 18.30
N CYS A 214 13.64 1.51 18.07
CA CYS A 214 14.04 2.54 19.01
C CYS A 214 12.88 3.47 19.40
N TYR A 215 12.03 3.83 18.43
CA TYR A 215 10.82 4.59 18.70
C TYR A 215 9.79 3.79 19.50
N LEU A 216 9.49 2.55 19.08
CA LEU A 216 8.50 1.69 19.72
C LEU A 216 8.82 1.38 21.19
N LEU A 217 10.11 1.30 21.55
CA LEU A 217 10.54 1.17 22.95
C LEU A 217 10.22 2.41 23.79
N HIS A 218 10.06 3.58 23.15
CA HIS A 218 9.73 4.86 23.78
C HIS A 218 8.38 5.39 23.28
N TYR A 219 7.38 4.50 23.18
CA TYR A 219 6.02 4.84 22.75
C TYR A 219 5.44 5.94 23.65
N ARG A 220 4.88 7.00 23.06
CA ARG A 220 4.59 8.26 23.79
C ARG A 220 3.30 8.23 24.58
N THR A 221 2.24 7.66 23.99
CA THR A 221 0.88 7.73 24.56
C THR A 221 0.61 6.66 25.60
N VAL A 222 1.35 5.55 25.58
CA VAL A 222 1.20 4.44 26.52
C VAL A 222 2.54 3.78 26.82
N THR A 223 2.69 3.22 28.02
CA THR A 223 3.90 2.46 28.42
C THR A 223 3.74 1.00 28.00
N LEU A 224 4.57 0.54 27.08
CA LEU A 224 4.64 -0.87 26.69
C LEU A 224 5.43 -1.65 27.75
N ARG A 225 4.85 -2.75 28.25
CA ARG A 225 5.46 -3.68 29.20
C ARG A 225 5.51 -5.08 28.61
N SER A 226 6.40 -5.95 29.07
CA SER A 226 6.57 -7.32 28.57
C SER A 226 5.26 -8.12 28.46
N LYS A 227 4.32 -7.90 29.39
CA LYS A 227 3.00 -8.55 29.36
C LYS A 227 2.17 -8.24 28.09
N HIS A 228 2.37 -7.07 27.47
CA HIS A 228 1.62 -6.63 26.30
C HIS A 228 2.04 -7.34 25.00
N PHE A 229 3.26 -7.93 25.02
CA PHE A 229 3.81 -8.66 23.87
C PHE A 229 3.40 -10.15 23.84
N ARG A 230 2.75 -10.65 24.90
CA ARG A 230 2.26 -12.02 24.90
C ARG A 230 1.10 -12.15 23.92
N PRO A 231 1.17 -13.07 22.92
CA PRO A 231 0.11 -13.25 21.96
C PRO A 231 -1.20 -13.68 22.65
N ASP A 232 -2.27 -12.99 22.35
CA ASP A 232 -3.61 -13.32 22.80
C ASP A 232 -4.54 -13.46 21.59
N VAL A 233 -5.24 -14.59 21.49
CA VAL A 233 -6.06 -14.93 20.33
C VAL A 233 -7.16 -13.90 20.08
N SER A 234 -7.76 -13.35 21.15
CA SER A 234 -8.83 -12.36 21.02
C SER A 234 -8.31 -11.04 20.43
N HIS A 235 -7.16 -10.56 20.94
CA HIS A 235 -6.52 -9.36 20.41
C HIS A 235 -6.05 -9.56 18.97
N LEU A 236 -5.47 -10.72 18.66
CA LEU A 236 -5.01 -11.06 17.32
C LEU A 236 -6.17 -11.15 16.32
N ALA A 237 -7.28 -11.80 16.69
CA ALA A 237 -8.46 -11.87 15.83
C ALA A 237 -9.00 -10.48 15.49
N HIS A 238 -9.02 -9.56 16.46
CA HIS A 238 -9.45 -8.18 16.24
C HIS A 238 -8.47 -7.41 15.34
N ILE A 239 -7.16 -7.54 15.56
CA ILE A 239 -6.12 -6.95 14.72
C ILE A 239 -6.26 -7.47 13.28
N CYS A 240 -6.31 -8.80 13.10
CA CYS A 240 -6.44 -9.40 11.77
C CYS A 240 -7.72 -8.94 11.07
N SER A 241 -8.85 -8.86 11.78
CA SER A 241 -10.09 -8.41 11.16
C SER A 241 -9.99 -7.02 10.58
N LEU A 242 -9.39 -6.05 11.30
CA LEU A 242 -9.27 -4.66 10.85
C LEU A 242 -8.20 -4.46 9.77
N GLY A 243 -7.13 -5.26 9.77
CA GLY A 243 -6.07 -5.19 8.77
C GLY A 243 -6.33 -5.99 7.50
N MET A 244 -7.26 -6.94 7.52
CA MET A 244 -7.53 -7.89 6.44
C MET A 244 -7.82 -7.22 5.10
N ALA A 245 -8.55 -6.12 5.08
CA ALA A 245 -8.88 -5.36 3.89
C ALA A 245 -7.63 -4.99 3.07
N SER A 246 -6.61 -4.48 3.74
CA SER A 246 -5.37 -4.05 3.09
C SER A 246 -4.52 -5.23 2.64
N ALA A 247 -4.45 -6.30 3.43
CA ALA A 247 -3.71 -7.51 3.08
C ALA A 247 -4.32 -8.20 1.85
N ILE A 248 -5.63 -8.39 1.83
CA ILE A 248 -6.33 -8.99 0.69
C ILE A 248 -6.19 -8.13 -0.57
N ASN A 249 -6.22 -6.80 -0.43
CA ASN A 249 -6.01 -5.91 -1.57
C ASN A 249 -4.63 -6.12 -2.23
N GLN A 250 -3.57 -6.37 -1.46
CA GLN A 250 -2.24 -6.65 -2.01
C GLN A 250 -2.21 -7.96 -2.82
N VAL A 251 -2.86 -9.01 -2.31
CA VAL A 251 -2.99 -10.29 -3.03
C VAL A 251 -3.82 -10.10 -4.31
N ALA A 252 -4.91 -9.36 -4.21
CA ALA A 252 -5.78 -9.06 -5.36
C ALA A 252 -5.03 -8.29 -6.46
N MET A 253 -4.25 -7.27 -6.09
CA MET A 253 -3.42 -6.52 -7.03
C MET A 253 -2.38 -7.41 -7.72
N MET A 254 -1.75 -8.33 -6.99
CA MET A 254 -0.79 -9.29 -7.55
C MET A 254 -1.45 -10.19 -8.60
N ILE A 255 -2.61 -10.76 -8.30
CA ILE A 255 -3.36 -11.63 -9.23
C ILE A 255 -3.72 -10.87 -10.50
N VAL A 256 -4.26 -9.66 -10.36
CA VAL A 256 -4.63 -8.81 -11.51
C VAL A 256 -3.41 -8.47 -12.36
N GLN A 257 -2.27 -8.13 -11.74
CA GLN A 257 -1.04 -7.80 -12.45
C GLN A 257 -0.52 -8.98 -13.28
N ILE A 258 -0.47 -10.17 -12.69
CA ILE A 258 -0.05 -11.40 -13.39
C ILE A 258 -0.99 -11.69 -14.57
N THR A 259 -2.30 -11.63 -14.34
CA THR A 259 -3.31 -11.86 -15.38
C THR A 259 -3.17 -10.85 -16.52
N MET A 260 -3.02 -9.57 -16.19
CA MET A 260 -2.89 -8.51 -17.18
C MET A 260 -1.63 -8.67 -18.04
N ASN A 261 -0.49 -9.01 -17.43
CA ASN A 261 0.75 -9.24 -18.18
C ASN A 261 0.61 -10.42 -19.15
N ASN A 262 -0.01 -11.53 -18.73
CA ASN A 262 -0.25 -12.69 -19.58
C ASN A 262 -1.20 -12.36 -20.74
N LEU A 263 -2.27 -11.59 -20.49
CA LEU A 263 -3.20 -11.17 -21.53
C LEU A 263 -2.57 -10.19 -22.52
N LEU A 264 -1.76 -9.24 -22.04
CA LEU A 264 -1.02 -8.30 -22.89
C LEU A 264 -0.03 -9.04 -23.80
N LYS A 265 0.64 -10.06 -23.29
CA LYS A 265 1.51 -10.93 -24.09
C LYS A 265 0.72 -11.68 -25.15
N HIS A 266 -0.34 -12.39 -24.74
CA HIS A 266 -1.13 -13.24 -25.64
C HIS A 266 -1.82 -12.44 -26.76
N TYR A 267 -2.56 -11.40 -26.42
CA TYR A 267 -3.28 -10.56 -27.38
C TYR A 267 -2.36 -9.57 -28.10
N GLY A 268 -1.23 -9.20 -27.51
CA GLY A 268 -0.19 -8.41 -28.13
C GLY A 268 0.42 -9.14 -29.34
N ALA A 269 0.76 -10.43 -29.17
CA ALA A 269 1.27 -11.28 -30.25
C ALA A 269 0.31 -11.37 -31.47
N GLN A 270 -1.00 -11.24 -31.23
CA GLN A 270 -2.03 -11.28 -32.26
C GLN A 270 -2.34 -9.89 -32.86
N SER A 271 -1.66 -8.85 -32.40
CA SER A 271 -1.88 -7.47 -32.82
C SER A 271 -0.69 -6.92 -33.62
N VAL A 272 -0.89 -5.75 -34.23
CA VAL A 272 0.19 -5.01 -34.93
C VAL A 272 1.33 -4.54 -34.00
N TYR A 273 1.11 -4.60 -32.69
CA TYR A 273 2.05 -4.11 -31.67
C TYR A 273 3.06 -5.18 -31.21
N GLY A 274 2.83 -6.49 -31.53
CA GLY A 274 3.64 -7.59 -31.04
C GLY A 274 3.56 -7.80 -29.52
N GLU A 275 4.37 -8.69 -28.98
CA GLU A 275 4.34 -9.03 -27.53
C GLU A 275 4.98 -7.95 -26.65
N SER A 276 6.06 -7.32 -27.14
CA SER A 276 6.95 -6.48 -26.32
C SER A 276 6.39 -5.08 -26.06
N ILE A 277 5.79 -4.42 -27.07
CA ILE A 277 5.30 -3.05 -26.98
C ILE A 277 4.20 -2.90 -25.92
N PRO A 278 3.15 -3.76 -25.88
CA PRO A 278 2.10 -3.66 -24.88
C PRO A 278 2.60 -3.84 -23.45
N ILE A 279 3.53 -4.78 -23.23
CA ILE A 279 4.12 -5.03 -21.91
C ILE A 279 4.98 -3.84 -21.47
N ALA A 280 5.81 -3.30 -22.36
CA ALA A 280 6.65 -2.12 -22.06
C ALA A 280 5.78 -0.90 -21.71
N CYS A 281 4.77 -0.60 -22.50
CA CYS A 281 3.84 0.51 -22.22
C CYS A 281 3.07 0.29 -20.92
N SER A 282 2.60 -0.94 -20.63
CA SER A 282 1.95 -1.28 -19.36
C SER A 282 2.86 -1.01 -18.18
N GLY A 283 4.14 -1.40 -18.26
CA GLY A 283 5.11 -1.13 -17.20
C GLY A 283 5.25 0.35 -16.88
N ILE A 284 5.30 1.21 -17.89
CA ILE A 284 5.38 2.66 -17.71
C ILE A 284 4.10 3.22 -17.10
N VAL A 285 2.93 2.85 -17.65
CA VAL A 285 1.64 3.30 -17.13
C VAL A 285 1.47 2.90 -15.67
N MET A 286 1.89 1.68 -15.29
CA MET A 286 1.83 1.20 -13.91
C MET A 286 2.74 2.00 -12.98
N LYS A 287 3.97 2.35 -13.40
CA LYS A 287 4.88 3.18 -12.60
C LYS A 287 4.31 4.58 -12.37
N VAL A 288 3.77 5.20 -13.42
CA VAL A 288 3.13 6.53 -13.31
C VAL A 288 1.89 6.46 -12.42
N ASN A 289 1.07 5.43 -12.59
CA ASN A 289 -0.10 5.19 -11.75
C ASN A 289 0.28 4.92 -10.29
N GLN A 290 1.41 4.26 -10.03
CA GLN A 290 1.94 4.05 -8.67
C GLN A 290 2.27 5.38 -7.97
N LEU A 291 2.82 6.37 -8.68
CA LEU A 291 3.05 7.71 -8.11
C LEU A 291 1.74 8.38 -7.70
N TYR A 292 0.72 8.31 -8.54
CA TYR A 292 -0.63 8.77 -8.21
C TYR A 292 -1.18 8.06 -6.96
N PHE A 293 -1.18 6.73 -6.95
CA PHE A 293 -1.67 5.96 -5.80
C PHE A 293 -0.87 6.19 -4.52
N SER A 294 0.41 6.54 -4.62
CA SER A 294 1.24 6.90 -3.45
C SER A 294 0.65 8.10 -2.70
N VAL A 295 0.13 9.09 -3.43
CA VAL A 295 -0.55 10.26 -2.83
C VAL A 295 -1.88 9.85 -2.17
N ILE A 296 -2.70 9.06 -2.88
CA ILE A 296 -4.02 8.62 -2.36
C ILE A 296 -3.85 7.71 -1.14
N ILE A 297 -2.92 6.77 -1.18
CA ILE A 297 -2.63 5.87 -0.06
C ILE A 297 -2.05 6.65 1.13
N GLY A 298 -1.14 7.59 0.88
CA GLY A 298 -0.59 8.46 1.92
C GLY A 298 -1.66 9.29 2.63
N LEU A 299 -2.60 9.85 1.87
CA LEU A 299 -3.76 10.56 2.39
C LEU A 299 -4.68 9.66 3.23
N SER A 300 -4.95 8.45 2.74
CA SER A 300 -5.75 7.43 3.41
C SER A 300 -5.11 7.01 4.74
N GLN A 301 -3.81 6.69 4.74
CA GLN A 301 -3.05 6.31 5.93
C GLN A 301 -2.93 7.44 6.95
N GLY A 302 -2.81 8.70 6.49
CA GLY A 302 -2.77 9.87 7.36
C GLY A 302 -4.09 10.16 8.05
N SER A 303 -5.23 9.91 7.39
CA SER A 303 -6.56 10.09 7.96
C SER A 303 -6.97 8.99 8.95
N GLN A 304 -6.38 7.80 8.86
CA GLN A 304 -6.72 6.63 9.65
C GLN A 304 -6.69 6.87 11.19
N PRO A 305 -5.61 7.40 11.80
CA PRO A 305 -5.56 7.62 13.25
C PRO A 305 -6.62 8.60 13.73
N ILE A 306 -6.93 9.63 12.92
CA ILE A 306 -7.92 10.64 13.24
C ILE A 306 -9.31 10.01 13.28
N GLN A 307 -9.66 9.22 12.26
CA GLN A 307 -10.95 8.55 12.13
C GLN A 307 -11.16 7.51 13.24
N SER A 308 -10.18 6.64 13.47
CA SER A 308 -10.29 5.57 14.47
C SER A 308 -10.37 6.10 15.89
N PHE A 309 -9.56 7.09 16.26
CA PHE A 309 -9.62 7.70 17.57
C PHE A 309 -10.97 8.38 17.83
N ASN A 310 -11.40 9.27 16.91
CA ASN A 310 -12.65 10.02 17.08
C ASN A 310 -13.89 9.12 17.03
N TYR A 311 -13.86 8.02 16.27
CA TYR A 311 -14.94 7.03 16.29
C TYR A 311 -15.01 6.30 17.64
N GLY A 312 -13.86 5.90 18.20
CA GLY A 312 -13.78 5.33 19.55
C GLY A 312 -14.26 6.29 20.64
N ALA A 313 -13.95 7.59 20.49
CA ALA A 313 -14.41 8.66 21.37
C ALA A 313 -15.86 9.10 21.11
N LYS A 314 -16.59 8.48 20.19
CA LYS A 314 -17.97 8.79 19.79
C LYS A 314 -18.15 10.23 19.24
N GLN A 315 -17.06 10.86 18.80
CA GLN A 315 -17.05 12.19 18.20
C GLN A 315 -17.39 12.10 16.70
N TYR A 316 -18.58 11.67 16.37
CA TYR A 316 -19.00 11.32 15.00
C TYR A 316 -18.94 12.46 14.00
N ASN A 317 -19.16 13.71 14.43
CA ASN A 317 -19.01 14.88 13.56
C ASN A 317 -17.57 15.06 13.08
N ARG A 318 -16.58 14.83 13.96
CA ARG A 318 -15.17 14.89 13.62
C ARG A 318 -14.77 13.75 12.67
N VAL A 319 -15.37 12.57 12.84
CA VAL A 319 -15.18 11.42 11.91
C VAL A 319 -15.68 11.80 10.51
N LYS A 320 -16.89 12.33 10.39
CA LYS A 320 -17.49 12.77 9.11
C LYS A 320 -16.67 13.88 8.44
N GLU A 321 -16.23 14.87 9.21
CA GLU A 321 -15.39 15.97 8.74
C GLU A 321 -14.04 15.47 8.22
N SER A 322 -13.36 14.59 8.97
CA SER A 322 -12.10 13.97 8.58
C SER A 322 -12.23 13.19 7.27
N TYR A 323 -13.29 12.39 7.12
CA TYR A 323 -13.55 11.66 5.90
C TYR A 323 -13.84 12.60 4.72
N ARG A 324 -14.67 13.64 4.91
CA ARG A 324 -14.98 14.62 3.85
C ARG A 324 -13.74 15.33 3.36
N LEU A 325 -12.86 15.77 4.27
CA LEU A 325 -11.60 16.42 3.87
C LEU A 325 -10.68 15.46 3.12
N ALA A 326 -10.54 14.21 3.58
CA ALA A 326 -9.72 13.21 2.90
C ALA A 326 -10.27 12.90 1.50
N ILE A 327 -11.59 12.70 1.35
CA ILE A 327 -12.22 12.38 0.07
C ILE A 327 -12.12 13.55 -0.90
N THR A 328 -12.30 14.80 -0.42
CA THR A 328 -12.18 16.01 -1.24
C THR A 328 -10.75 16.20 -1.74
N ALA A 329 -9.76 16.07 -0.85
CA ALA A 329 -8.35 16.14 -1.24
C ALA A 329 -7.98 15.03 -2.24
N GLY A 330 -8.47 13.81 -2.01
CA GLY A 330 -8.31 12.68 -2.94
C GLY A 330 -8.93 12.95 -4.31
N ALA A 331 -10.12 13.54 -4.36
CA ALA A 331 -10.79 13.93 -5.59
C ALA A 331 -9.99 14.98 -6.38
N ILE A 332 -9.49 16.00 -5.70
CA ILE A 332 -8.66 17.04 -6.35
C ILE A 332 -7.41 16.43 -6.97
N VAL A 333 -6.67 15.62 -6.20
CA VAL A 333 -5.47 14.95 -6.71
C VAL A 333 -5.79 14.05 -7.90
N SER A 334 -6.90 13.32 -7.83
CA SER A 334 -7.33 12.41 -8.89
C SER A 334 -7.73 13.13 -10.17
N ILE A 335 -8.43 14.27 -10.07
CA ILE A 335 -8.78 15.12 -11.22
C ILE A 335 -7.52 15.70 -11.86
N VAL A 336 -6.57 16.21 -11.06
CA VAL A 336 -5.31 16.75 -11.58
C VAL A 336 -4.52 15.65 -12.29
N SER A 337 -4.40 14.45 -11.69
CA SER A 337 -3.72 13.30 -12.30
C SER A 337 -4.41 12.86 -13.59
N PHE A 338 -5.74 12.80 -13.60
CA PHE A 338 -6.52 12.49 -14.80
C PHE A 338 -6.20 13.48 -15.93
N LEU A 339 -6.23 14.80 -15.65
CA LEU A 339 -5.91 15.81 -16.66
C LEU A 339 -4.50 15.66 -17.21
N LEU A 340 -3.51 15.39 -16.35
CA LEU A 340 -2.13 15.12 -16.77
C LEU A 340 -2.04 13.89 -17.70
N PHE A 341 -2.73 12.81 -17.36
CA PHE A 341 -2.71 11.57 -18.15
C PHE A 341 -3.45 11.70 -19.48
N GLN A 342 -4.47 12.55 -19.57
CA GLN A 342 -5.23 12.77 -20.81
C GLN A 342 -4.56 13.79 -21.74
N ILE A 343 -3.94 14.84 -21.18
CA ILE A 343 -3.36 15.94 -21.96
C ILE A 343 -1.93 15.63 -22.40
N PHE A 344 -1.12 15.04 -21.50
CA PHE A 344 0.32 14.84 -21.69
C PHE A 344 0.80 13.38 -21.79
N PRO A 345 0.02 12.40 -22.31
CA PRO A 345 0.43 11.00 -22.30
C PRO A 345 1.70 10.74 -23.10
N ARG A 346 1.87 11.42 -24.26
CA ARG A 346 3.04 11.28 -25.11
C ARG A 346 4.32 11.82 -24.46
N GLN A 347 4.23 12.98 -23.80
CA GLN A 347 5.33 13.58 -23.05
C GLN A 347 5.74 12.69 -21.89
N ILE A 348 4.77 12.15 -21.15
CA ILE A 348 5.06 11.21 -20.05
C ILE A 348 5.79 9.98 -20.58
N LEU A 349 5.32 9.38 -21.68
CA LEU A 349 5.98 8.22 -22.30
C LEU A 349 7.41 8.54 -22.73
N SER A 350 7.64 9.73 -23.32
CA SER A 350 8.97 10.15 -23.79
C SER A 350 9.99 10.33 -22.68
N LEU A 351 9.56 10.56 -21.42
CA LEU A 351 10.47 10.60 -20.26
C LEU A 351 11.08 9.24 -19.93
N PHE A 352 10.41 8.14 -20.32
CA PHE A 352 10.86 6.77 -20.06
C PHE A 352 11.65 6.14 -21.23
N GLY A 353 11.73 6.82 -22.36
CA GLY A 353 12.51 6.37 -23.51
C GLY A 353 11.98 6.83 -24.86
N SER A 354 12.76 6.56 -25.90
CA SER A 354 12.37 6.70 -27.31
C SER A 354 11.87 5.37 -27.83
N GLY A 355 10.85 5.38 -28.70
CA GLY A 355 10.27 4.19 -29.28
C GLY A 355 9.74 4.41 -30.69
N SER A 356 9.27 3.34 -31.32
CA SER A 356 8.63 3.39 -32.66
C SER A 356 7.30 4.16 -32.62
N LYS A 357 6.73 4.41 -33.78
CA LYS A 357 5.42 5.03 -33.89
C LYS A 357 4.36 4.18 -33.19
N GLU A 358 4.40 2.87 -33.35
CA GLU A 358 3.49 1.90 -32.73
C GLU A 358 3.59 1.93 -31.19
N TYR A 359 4.78 2.13 -30.62
CA TYR A 359 5.00 2.29 -29.18
C TYR A 359 4.26 3.51 -28.64
N PHE A 360 4.40 4.67 -29.31
CA PHE A 360 3.69 5.88 -28.87
C PHE A 360 2.20 5.78 -29.10
N ASP A 361 1.75 5.21 -30.23
CA ASP A 361 0.32 5.04 -30.53
C ASP A 361 -0.36 4.13 -29.51
N PHE A 362 0.25 2.99 -29.17
CA PHE A 362 -0.29 2.09 -28.13
C PHE A 362 -0.24 2.72 -26.75
N GLY A 363 0.89 3.31 -26.37
CA GLY A 363 1.09 3.92 -25.04
C GLY A 363 0.15 5.09 -24.78
N VAL A 364 -0.08 5.97 -25.76
CA VAL A 364 -1.05 7.07 -25.65
C VAL A 364 -2.46 6.53 -25.49
N ASN A 365 -2.85 5.52 -26.28
CA ASN A 365 -4.16 4.87 -26.15
C ASN A 365 -4.30 4.19 -24.78
N TYR A 366 -3.22 3.55 -24.27
CA TYR A 366 -3.21 2.95 -22.94
C TYR A 366 -3.50 4.00 -21.87
N PHE A 367 -2.79 5.13 -21.86
CA PHE A 367 -3.04 6.23 -20.91
C PHE A 367 -4.47 6.75 -21.01
N ARG A 368 -4.94 7.04 -22.24
CA ARG A 368 -6.25 7.66 -22.45
C ARG A 368 -7.42 6.75 -22.13
N ILE A 369 -7.32 5.47 -22.44
CA ILE A 369 -8.42 4.52 -22.25
C ILE A 369 -8.35 3.89 -20.85
N PHE A 370 -7.21 3.29 -20.48
CA PHE A 370 -7.10 2.55 -19.22
C PHE A 370 -7.22 3.45 -17.99
N LEU A 371 -6.71 4.69 -18.07
CA LEU A 371 -6.75 5.68 -17.01
C LEU A 371 -7.89 6.71 -17.18
N LEU A 372 -8.90 6.42 -18.00
CA LEU A 372 -10.01 7.34 -18.31
C LEU A 372 -10.77 7.79 -17.07
N PHE A 373 -10.99 6.90 -16.12
CA PHE A 373 -11.71 7.18 -14.89
C PHE A 373 -10.80 7.27 -13.64
N THR A 374 -9.51 7.61 -13.82
CA THR A 374 -8.59 7.86 -12.69
C THR A 374 -9.17 8.84 -11.67
N TRP A 375 -9.97 9.82 -12.12
CA TRP A 375 -10.64 10.78 -11.26
C TRP A 375 -11.71 10.19 -10.33
N LEU A 376 -12.04 8.88 -10.45
CA LEU A 376 -12.90 8.13 -9.52
C LEU A 376 -12.11 7.21 -8.58
N ASN A 377 -10.84 6.91 -8.88
CA ASN A 377 -10.07 5.86 -8.23
C ASN A 377 -9.65 6.18 -6.79
N PHE A 378 -9.80 7.43 -6.33
CA PHE A 378 -9.55 7.80 -4.93
C PHE A 378 -10.56 7.16 -3.96
N MET A 379 -11.79 6.90 -4.43
CA MET A 379 -12.91 6.48 -3.59
C MET A 379 -12.63 5.17 -2.85
N GLN A 380 -12.16 4.16 -3.57
CA GLN A 380 -11.98 2.81 -3.04
C GLN A 380 -10.91 2.74 -1.93
N PRO A 381 -9.66 3.24 -2.09
CA PRO A 381 -8.65 3.15 -1.03
C PRO A 381 -8.99 3.96 0.22
N ILE A 382 -9.50 5.19 0.04
CA ILE A 382 -9.87 6.07 1.16
C ILE A 382 -11.03 5.47 1.95
N SER A 383 -12.07 4.99 1.25
CA SER A 383 -13.27 4.43 1.91
C SER A 383 -13.01 3.08 2.55
N SER A 384 -12.19 2.21 1.92
CA SER A 384 -11.81 0.93 2.50
C SER A 384 -11.05 1.10 3.82
N THR A 385 -10.08 2.03 3.85
CA THR A 385 -9.35 2.38 5.07
C THR A 385 -10.27 3.02 6.11
N PHE A 386 -11.19 3.88 5.69
CA PHE A 386 -12.20 4.46 6.58
C PHE A 386 -13.04 3.39 7.28
N PHE A 387 -13.59 2.41 6.57
CA PHE A 387 -14.35 1.32 7.18
C PHE A 387 -13.52 0.51 8.18
N SER A 388 -12.25 0.21 7.86
CA SER A 388 -11.33 -0.44 8.80
C SER A 388 -11.07 0.43 10.03
N SER A 389 -10.91 1.75 9.84
CA SER A 389 -10.65 2.72 10.92
C SER A 389 -11.80 2.82 11.93
N ILE A 390 -13.05 2.70 11.47
CA ILE A 390 -14.25 2.76 12.34
C ILE A 390 -14.67 1.38 12.87
N GLY A 391 -13.82 0.36 12.74
CA GLY A 391 -14.09 -0.99 13.27
C GLY A 391 -15.00 -1.85 12.39
N LYS A 392 -15.39 -1.40 11.19
CA LYS A 392 -16.27 -2.14 10.26
C LYS A 392 -15.48 -2.89 9.19
N ALA A 393 -14.60 -3.78 9.66
CA ALA A 393 -13.62 -4.51 8.86
C ALA A 393 -14.21 -5.21 7.63
N TYR A 394 -15.38 -5.88 7.78
CA TYR A 394 -16.02 -6.61 6.69
C TYR A 394 -16.40 -5.70 5.51
N LYS A 395 -16.85 -4.46 5.79
CA LYS A 395 -17.15 -3.46 4.75
C LYS A 395 -15.88 -3.00 4.04
N GLY A 396 -14.80 -2.78 4.80
CA GLY A 396 -13.51 -2.43 4.24
C GLY A 396 -12.95 -3.53 3.34
N THR A 397 -13.01 -4.79 3.78
CA THR A 397 -12.56 -5.97 3.01
C THR A 397 -13.38 -6.13 1.74
N PHE A 398 -14.71 -6.08 1.83
CA PHE A 398 -15.59 -6.16 0.66
C PHE A 398 -15.25 -5.07 -0.36
N LEU A 399 -15.14 -3.82 0.08
CA LEU A 399 -14.83 -2.70 -0.81
C LEU A 399 -13.43 -2.83 -1.45
N SER A 400 -12.44 -3.37 -0.72
CA SER A 400 -11.11 -3.64 -1.27
C SER A 400 -11.13 -4.63 -2.43
N LEU A 401 -12.02 -5.63 -2.37
CA LEU A 401 -12.14 -6.66 -3.40
C LEU A 401 -12.96 -6.22 -4.62
N THR A 402 -13.85 -5.22 -4.48
CA THR A 402 -14.79 -4.85 -5.54
C THR A 402 -14.07 -4.49 -6.84
N ARG A 403 -13.09 -3.59 -6.79
CA ARG A 403 -12.40 -3.13 -7.99
C ARG A 403 -11.54 -4.22 -8.62
N GLN A 404 -10.70 -4.90 -7.83
CA GLN A 404 -9.68 -5.80 -8.36
C GLN A 404 -10.24 -7.17 -8.75
N ILE A 405 -10.97 -7.81 -7.83
CA ILE A 405 -11.42 -9.20 -8.00
C ILE A 405 -12.83 -9.28 -8.58
N LEU A 406 -13.77 -8.46 -8.09
CA LEU A 406 -15.17 -8.58 -8.51
C LEU A 406 -15.42 -7.95 -9.89
N PHE A 407 -14.71 -6.87 -10.24
CA PHE A 407 -14.95 -6.19 -11.51
C PHE A 407 -13.78 -6.32 -12.48
N LEU A 408 -12.57 -5.87 -12.10
CA LEU A 408 -11.47 -5.79 -13.07
C LEU A 408 -11.03 -7.16 -13.58
N LEU A 409 -10.83 -8.14 -12.70
CA LEU A 409 -10.36 -9.47 -13.10
C LEU A 409 -11.32 -10.18 -14.07
N PRO A 410 -12.65 -10.27 -13.83
CA PRO A 410 -13.58 -10.84 -14.79
C PRO A 410 -13.62 -10.09 -16.12
N LEU A 411 -13.58 -8.75 -16.08
CA LEU A 411 -13.59 -7.93 -17.29
C LEU A 411 -12.31 -8.11 -18.11
N LEU A 412 -11.14 -8.24 -17.46
CA LEU A 412 -9.87 -8.56 -18.12
C LEU A 412 -9.90 -9.92 -18.82
N LEU A 413 -10.62 -10.90 -18.30
CA LEU A 413 -10.75 -12.22 -18.91
C LEU A 413 -11.81 -12.24 -20.03
N LEU A 414 -12.84 -11.41 -19.92
CA LEU A 414 -13.98 -11.41 -20.84
C LEU A 414 -13.77 -10.48 -22.05
N PHE A 415 -13.42 -9.22 -21.82
CA PHE A 415 -13.38 -8.20 -22.86
C PHE A 415 -12.38 -8.46 -23.99
N PRO A 416 -11.17 -9.01 -23.73
CA PRO A 416 -10.24 -9.33 -24.81
C PRO A 416 -10.75 -10.37 -25.79
N ARG A 417 -11.70 -11.22 -25.38
CA ARG A 417 -12.33 -12.21 -26.27
C ARG A 417 -13.15 -11.55 -27.40
N PHE A 418 -13.68 -10.34 -27.13
CA PHE A 418 -14.51 -9.60 -28.10
C PHE A 418 -13.73 -8.51 -28.83
N TRP A 419 -12.80 -7.84 -28.16
CA TRP A 419 -12.09 -6.66 -28.67
C TRP A 419 -10.56 -6.83 -28.75
N GLY A 420 -10.03 -8.04 -28.57
CA GLY A 420 -8.59 -8.30 -28.59
C GLY A 420 -7.84 -7.44 -27.56
N ILE A 421 -6.68 -6.92 -27.94
CA ILE A 421 -5.84 -6.12 -27.03
C ILE A 421 -6.54 -4.85 -26.52
N LYS A 422 -7.45 -4.25 -27.29
CA LYS A 422 -8.23 -3.08 -26.84
C LYS A 422 -9.18 -3.44 -25.70
N GLY A 423 -9.66 -4.68 -25.65
CA GLY A 423 -10.52 -5.16 -24.56
C GLY A 423 -9.83 -5.10 -23.21
N ILE A 424 -8.51 -5.31 -23.15
CA ILE A 424 -7.72 -5.15 -21.92
C ILE A 424 -7.79 -3.69 -21.42
N LEU A 425 -7.71 -2.73 -22.35
CA LEU A 425 -7.76 -1.31 -22.02
C LEU A 425 -9.14 -0.88 -21.53
N TYR A 426 -10.23 -1.45 -22.09
CA TYR A 426 -11.62 -1.11 -21.72
C TYR A 426 -12.03 -1.69 -20.35
N ALA A 427 -11.35 -2.71 -19.86
CA ALA A 427 -11.69 -3.37 -18.60
C ALA A 427 -11.56 -2.42 -17.38
N SER A 428 -10.49 -1.61 -17.32
CA SER A 428 -10.24 -0.71 -16.20
C SER A 428 -11.31 0.38 -16.03
N PRO A 429 -11.68 1.14 -17.07
CA PRO A 429 -12.72 2.16 -16.97
C PRO A 429 -14.05 1.63 -16.43
N VAL A 430 -14.48 0.47 -16.89
CA VAL A 430 -15.74 -0.14 -16.42
C VAL A 430 -15.64 -0.56 -14.96
N ALA A 431 -14.52 -1.19 -14.57
CA ALA A 431 -14.27 -1.56 -13.19
C ALA A 431 -14.21 -0.34 -12.25
N ASP A 432 -13.63 0.77 -12.71
CA ASP A 432 -13.51 2.02 -11.94
C ASP A 432 -14.89 2.62 -11.64
N VAL A 433 -15.76 2.72 -12.64
CA VAL A 433 -17.13 3.24 -12.47
C VAL A 433 -17.95 2.35 -11.53
N LEU A 434 -17.93 1.02 -11.74
CA LEU A 434 -18.69 0.09 -10.90
C LEU A 434 -18.19 0.12 -9.44
N SER A 435 -16.88 0.12 -9.22
CA SER A 435 -16.32 0.16 -7.86
C SER A 435 -16.60 1.50 -7.17
N PHE A 436 -16.56 2.61 -7.92
CA PHE A 436 -16.94 3.92 -7.40
C PHE A 436 -18.40 3.95 -6.95
N ALA A 437 -19.32 3.45 -7.78
CA ALA A 437 -20.76 3.41 -7.45
C ALA A 437 -21.02 2.58 -6.19
N VAL A 438 -20.40 1.40 -6.06
CA VAL A 438 -20.49 0.57 -4.85
C VAL A 438 -19.91 1.29 -3.63
N GLY A 439 -18.73 1.88 -3.76
CA GLY A 439 -18.08 2.63 -2.67
C GLY A 439 -18.94 3.81 -2.19
N LEU A 440 -19.48 4.58 -3.12
CA LEU A 440 -20.36 5.72 -2.83
C LEU A 440 -21.62 5.28 -2.09
N ALA A 441 -22.29 4.21 -2.59
CA ALA A 441 -23.50 3.68 -1.95
C ALA A 441 -23.22 3.20 -0.51
N MET A 442 -22.10 2.48 -0.31
CA MET A 442 -21.70 2.00 1.03
C MET A 442 -21.41 3.15 2.00
N VAL A 443 -20.74 4.21 1.54
CA VAL A 443 -20.41 5.38 2.37
C VAL A 443 -21.66 6.19 2.71
N ILE A 444 -22.55 6.41 1.76
CA ILE A 444 -23.83 7.10 2.01
C ILE A 444 -24.65 6.34 3.07
N HIS A 445 -24.76 5.03 2.91
CA HIS A 445 -25.45 4.19 3.89
C HIS A 445 -24.78 4.26 5.28
N GLU A 446 -23.46 4.23 5.33
CA GLU A 446 -22.72 4.33 6.60
C GLU A 446 -22.95 5.67 7.30
N PHE A 447 -22.95 6.77 6.56
CA PHE A 447 -23.22 8.10 7.13
C PHE A 447 -24.64 8.25 7.67
N GLN A 448 -25.62 7.55 7.06
CA GLN A 448 -26.97 7.47 7.61
C GLN A 448 -26.98 6.72 8.94
N LEU A 449 -26.21 5.63 9.06
CA LEU A 449 -26.09 4.88 10.32
C LEU A 449 -25.39 5.72 11.40
N ILE A 450 -24.30 6.40 11.07
CA ILE A 450 -23.58 7.27 12.01
C ILE A 450 -24.51 8.40 12.51
N ARG A 451 -25.34 8.98 11.63
CA ARG A 451 -26.32 10.01 12.02
C ARG A 451 -27.34 9.49 13.02
N LYS A 452 -27.79 8.23 12.87
CA LYS A 452 -28.69 7.60 13.83
C LYS A 452 -28.05 7.42 15.21
N LEU A 453 -26.74 7.05 15.23
CA LEU A 453 -25.99 6.93 16.48
C LEU A 453 -25.82 8.28 17.18
N GLU A 454 -25.58 9.37 16.46
CA GLU A 454 -25.50 10.73 17.02
C GLU A 454 -26.79 11.13 17.72
N VAL A 455 -27.94 10.94 17.06
CA VAL A 455 -29.25 11.28 17.62
C VAL A 455 -29.55 10.44 18.87
N SER A 456 -29.23 9.14 18.85
CA SER A 456 -29.41 8.25 20.00
C SER A 456 -28.61 8.69 21.22
N GLU A 457 -27.36 9.15 21.03
CA GLU A 457 -26.52 9.62 22.14
C GLU A 457 -26.94 10.97 22.70
N GLN A 458 -27.37 11.88 21.83
CA GLN A 458 -27.92 13.17 22.30
C GLN A 458 -29.15 12.98 23.19
N ASN A 459 -30.00 12.03 22.85
CA ASN A 459 -31.17 11.68 23.66
C ASN A 459 -30.79 11.02 24.99
N THR A 460 -29.65 10.30 25.07
CA THR A 460 -29.23 9.64 26.33
C THR A 460 -28.50 10.59 27.28
N THR A 461 -27.92 11.68 26.77
CA THR A 461 -27.25 12.73 27.60
C THR A 461 -28.20 13.80 28.10
N THR A 462 -29.45 13.81 27.66
CA THR A 462 -30.49 14.81 28.07
C THR A 462 -31.38 14.28 29.21
N PHE A 463 -31.16 13.07 29.69
CA PHE A 463 -31.75 12.46 30.88
C PHE A 463 -30.68 12.21 31.94
#